data_c667f4fdce887138ef78a16476d7c7e8
#
_entry.id   c667f4fdce887138ef78a16476d7c7e8
#
_cell.length_a   1.000
_cell.length_b   1.000
_cell.length_c   1.000
_cell.angle_alpha   90.00
_cell.angle_beta   90.00
_cell.angle_gamma   90.00
#
_symmetry.space_group_name_H-M   'P 1'
#
loop_
_entity.id
_entity.type
_entity.pdbx_description
1 polymer ?
#
loop_
_entity_poly.entity_id
_entity_poly.type
_entity_poly.pdbx_seq_one_letter_code
_entity_poly.pdbx_strand_id
1 'polypeptide(L)'
;NGKNPIVAHEFLGDNIDGKDIIIIDDMISSGGSMLDTAKQLKRMNARRVFICCTFGLFTDGLDAFDKAYEQGYFDKVVTTDLTYLPPELYSRPYFIEADMSKFIASLIDFMNHDVSLSNALATTEKIHGILEAYNNRTNIEFLTRD
;
A
#
# COMPACT_ATOMS: atom_id res chain seq x y z
N ASN A 1 6.44 29.19 8.54
CA ASN A 1 5.84 28.04 7.83
C ASN A 1 6.98 27.21 7.27
N GLY A 2 7.65 26.42 8.12
CA GLY A 2 8.77 25.61 7.72
C GLY A 2 8.27 24.30 7.12
N LYS A 3 8.46 24.08 5.81
CA LYS A 3 8.57 22.74 5.26
C LYS A 3 9.72 22.08 6.00
N ASN A 4 9.46 20.94 6.63
CA ASN A 4 10.51 20.14 7.27
C ASN A 4 11.37 19.56 6.12
N PRO A 5 12.57 20.09 5.82
CA PRO A 5 13.34 19.57 4.71
C PRO A 5 13.86 18.18 5.10
N ILE A 6 13.50 17.16 4.32
CA ILE A 6 14.18 15.88 4.41
C ILE A 6 15.62 16.10 3.94
N VAL A 7 16.56 16.08 4.87
CA VAL A 7 17.96 16.44 4.61
C VAL A 7 18.72 15.30 3.91
N ALA A 8 18.36 14.06 4.16
CA ALA A 8 18.89 12.87 3.47
C ALA A 8 18.01 11.66 3.75
N HIS A 9 17.87 10.77 2.76
CA HIS A 9 17.43 9.39 2.99
C HIS A 9 18.68 8.50 2.92
N GLU A 10 19.01 7.83 4.01
CA GLU A 10 20.03 6.80 4.01
C GLU A 10 19.37 5.43 3.89
N PHE A 11 19.71 4.70 2.85
CA PHE A 11 19.21 3.34 2.64
C PHE A 11 20.12 2.35 3.36
N LEU A 12 19.57 1.70 4.40
CA LEU A 12 20.23 0.63 5.13
C LEU A 12 19.66 -0.71 4.66
N GLY A 13 20.32 -1.33 3.69
CA GLY A 13 19.84 -2.62 3.18
C GLY A 13 20.70 -3.18 2.06
N ASP A 14 20.28 -4.35 1.58
CA ASP A 14 20.93 -5.04 0.46
C ASP A 14 20.76 -4.29 -0.86
N ASN A 15 21.52 -4.72 -1.87
CA ASN A 15 21.38 -4.23 -3.24
C ASN A 15 19.94 -4.38 -3.73
N ILE A 16 19.33 -3.27 -4.21
CA ILE A 16 17.97 -3.22 -4.75
C ILE A 16 17.92 -3.21 -6.28
N ASP A 17 19.08 -3.26 -6.93
CA ASP A 17 19.21 -3.24 -8.38
C ASP A 17 18.34 -4.33 -9.04
N GLY A 18 17.45 -3.91 -9.93
CA GLY A 18 16.53 -4.80 -10.65
C GLY A 18 15.43 -5.44 -9.80
N LYS A 19 15.32 -5.12 -8.49
CA LYS A 19 14.31 -5.70 -7.61
C LYS A 19 13.01 -4.89 -7.62
N ASP A 20 11.91 -5.57 -7.28
CA ASP A 20 10.64 -4.94 -6.98
C ASP A 20 10.66 -4.51 -5.51
N ILE A 21 10.24 -3.28 -5.25
CA ILE A 21 10.28 -2.67 -3.91
C ILE A 21 8.87 -2.30 -3.50
N ILE A 22 8.54 -2.59 -2.25
CA ILE A 22 7.30 -2.14 -1.61
C ILE A 22 7.67 -1.14 -0.52
N ILE A 23 7.12 0.07 -0.61
CA ILE A 23 7.15 1.07 0.44
C ILE A 23 5.89 0.87 1.27
N ILE A 24 6.03 0.67 2.58
CA ILE A 24 4.91 0.51 3.50
C ILE A 24 4.94 1.63 4.51
N ASP A 25 3.82 2.33 4.65
CA ASP A 25 3.64 3.41 5.62
C ASP A 25 2.24 3.33 6.24
N ASP A 26 2.00 4.03 7.33
CA ASP A 26 0.68 4.12 7.94
C ASP A 26 -0.22 5.12 7.20
N MET A 27 0.34 6.20 6.66
CA MET A 27 -0.44 7.31 6.12
C MET A 27 0.27 8.01 4.95
N ILE A 28 -0.49 8.31 3.91
CA ILE A 28 -0.13 9.33 2.91
C ILE A 28 -0.82 10.63 3.30
N SER A 29 -0.08 11.63 3.79
CA SER A 29 -0.58 13.00 3.98
C SER A 29 -0.47 13.75 2.63
N SER A 30 0.52 14.62 2.44
CA SER A 30 0.78 15.25 1.13
C SER A 30 1.50 14.34 0.12
N GLY A 31 2.11 13.26 0.60
CA GLY A 31 2.86 12.30 -0.21
C GLY A 31 4.30 12.69 -0.55
N GLY A 32 4.74 13.89 -0.20
CA GLY A 32 6.05 14.39 -0.61
C GLY A 32 7.21 13.46 -0.23
N SER A 33 7.28 13.05 1.05
CA SER A 33 8.33 12.15 1.56
C SER A 33 8.34 10.79 0.82
N MET A 34 7.16 10.24 0.58
CA MET A 34 6.98 8.95 -0.06
C MET A 34 7.38 8.99 -1.54
N LEU A 35 7.00 10.06 -2.24
CA LEU A 35 7.39 10.28 -3.64
C LEU A 35 8.89 10.53 -3.77
N ASP A 36 9.52 11.23 -2.83
CA ASP A 36 10.96 11.42 -2.80
C ASP A 36 11.69 10.08 -2.57
N THR A 37 11.18 9.24 -1.67
CA THR A 37 11.69 7.88 -1.46
C THR A 37 11.58 7.04 -2.74
N ALA A 38 10.41 7.02 -3.37
CA ALA A 38 10.20 6.29 -4.61
C ALA A 38 11.17 6.73 -5.73
N LYS A 39 11.36 8.03 -5.88
CA LYS A 39 12.33 8.62 -6.82
C LYS A 39 13.76 8.16 -6.53
N GLN A 40 14.17 8.10 -5.27
CA GLN A 40 15.49 7.62 -4.90
C GLN A 40 15.67 6.13 -5.21
N LEU A 41 14.67 5.30 -4.91
CA LEU A 41 14.69 3.88 -5.22
C LEU A 41 14.84 3.64 -6.74
N LYS A 42 14.16 4.43 -7.57
CA LYS A 42 14.33 4.37 -9.03
C LYS A 42 15.73 4.80 -9.48
N ARG A 43 16.34 5.79 -8.82
CA ARG A 43 17.75 6.15 -9.08
C ARG A 43 18.74 5.05 -8.73
N MET A 44 18.39 4.20 -7.76
CA MET A 44 19.15 3.01 -7.38
C MET A 44 18.78 1.79 -8.24
N ASN A 45 18.10 2.02 -9.38
CA ASN A 45 17.72 1.02 -10.37
C ASN A 45 16.71 -0.03 -9.87
N ALA A 46 15.82 0.32 -8.94
CA ALA A 46 14.67 -0.52 -8.61
C ALA A 46 13.79 -0.76 -9.86
N ARG A 47 13.39 -2.01 -10.09
CA ARG A 47 12.57 -2.40 -11.25
C ARG A 47 11.17 -1.81 -11.15
N ARG A 48 10.43 -2.16 -10.11
CA ARG A 48 9.10 -1.64 -9.80
C ARG A 48 9.07 -1.12 -8.37
N VAL A 49 8.28 -0.06 -8.15
CA VAL A 49 8.07 0.52 -6.83
C VAL A 49 6.56 0.57 -6.56
N PHE A 50 6.14 -0.09 -5.50
CA PHE A 50 4.77 -0.11 -5.01
C PHE A 50 4.71 0.67 -3.72
N ILE A 51 3.71 1.53 -3.58
CA ILE A 51 3.45 2.32 -2.38
C ILE A 51 2.20 1.75 -1.72
N CYS A 52 2.30 1.34 -0.46
CA CYS A 52 1.19 0.79 0.30
C CYS A 52 1.03 1.57 1.60
N CYS A 53 -0.17 2.03 1.90
CA CYS A 53 -0.47 2.66 3.19
C CYS A 53 -1.87 2.32 3.66
N THR A 54 -2.09 2.47 4.98
CA THR A 54 -3.42 2.28 5.55
C THR A 54 -4.33 3.48 5.21
N PHE A 55 -3.86 4.71 5.43
CA PHE A 55 -4.68 5.91 5.26
C PHE A 55 -4.16 6.80 4.12
N GLY A 56 -4.88 6.85 3.01
CA GLY A 56 -4.57 7.73 1.88
C GLY A 56 -5.33 9.06 2.00
N LEU A 57 -4.74 10.09 2.62
CA LEU A 57 -5.41 11.38 2.83
C LEU A 57 -5.27 12.31 1.63
N PHE A 58 -4.15 12.26 0.91
CA PHE A 58 -3.85 13.09 -0.27
C PHE A 58 -4.16 14.57 -0.07
N THR A 59 -3.70 15.15 1.05
CA THR A 59 -4.07 16.50 1.52
C THR A 59 -3.75 17.63 0.55
N ASP A 60 -2.75 17.45 -0.30
CA ASP A 60 -2.31 18.44 -1.32
C ASP A 60 -2.83 18.07 -2.73
N GLY A 61 -3.82 17.16 -2.81
CA GLY A 61 -4.36 16.67 -4.07
C GLY A 61 -3.47 15.62 -4.75
N LEU A 62 -3.76 15.32 -6.01
CA LEU A 62 -3.15 14.21 -6.76
C LEU A 62 -2.06 14.66 -7.75
N ASP A 63 -1.90 15.95 -8.02
CA ASP A 63 -0.99 16.46 -9.05
C ASP A 63 0.46 15.98 -8.89
N ALA A 64 0.94 15.89 -7.64
CA ALA A 64 2.29 15.43 -7.37
C ALA A 64 2.45 13.92 -7.68
N PHE A 65 1.41 13.14 -7.38
CA PHE A 65 1.36 11.71 -7.71
C PHE A 65 1.25 11.49 -9.21
N ASP A 66 0.38 12.23 -9.90
CA ASP A 66 0.20 12.13 -11.34
C ASP A 66 1.54 12.39 -12.06
N LYS A 67 2.25 13.46 -11.70
CA LYS A 67 3.57 13.79 -12.25
C LYS A 67 4.64 12.74 -11.93
N ALA A 68 4.66 12.23 -10.70
CA ALA A 68 5.63 11.22 -10.30
C ALA A 68 5.38 9.88 -11.03
N TYR A 69 4.11 9.53 -11.27
CA TYR A 69 3.74 8.35 -12.06
C TYR A 69 4.15 8.50 -13.52
N GLU A 70 3.87 9.64 -14.16
CA GLU A 70 4.31 9.95 -15.53
C GLU A 70 5.84 9.87 -15.68
N GLN A 71 6.58 10.25 -14.63
CA GLN A 71 8.05 10.15 -14.58
C GLN A 71 8.55 8.73 -14.25
N GLY A 72 7.65 7.78 -14.03
CA GLY A 72 7.99 6.39 -13.74
C GLY A 72 8.63 6.15 -12.37
N TYR A 73 8.37 7.02 -11.37
CA TYR A 73 8.95 6.87 -10.03
C TYR A 73 8.30 5.79 -9.19
N PHE A 74 7.06 5.46 -9.48
CA PHE A 74 6.36 4.31 -8.89
C PHE A 74 5.40 3.68 -9.88
N ASP A 75 4.94 2.46 -9.59
CA ASP A 75 4.06 1.69 -10.46
C ASP A 75 2.61 1.67 -9.94
N LYS A 76 2.42 1.51 -8.63
CA LYS A 76 1.09 1.48 -8.01
C LYS A 76 1.13 2.13 -6.62
N VAL A 77 -0.03 2.69 -6.25
CA VAL A 77 -0.37 3.12 -4.90
C VAL A 77 -1.56 2.30 -4.43
N VAL A 78 -1.41 1.64 -3.29
CA VAL A 78 -2.45 0.84 -2.65
C VAL A 78 -2.82 1.50 -1.33
N THR A 79 -4.09 1.82 -1.12
CA THR A 79 -4.59 2.30 0.18
C THR A 79 -5.85 1.55 0.56
N THR A 80 -6.16 1.53 1.85
CA THR A 80 -7.45 1.03 2.29
C THR A 80 -8.54 2.09 2.09
N ASP A 81 -9.80 1.65 2.15
CA ASP A 81 -11.01 2.48 2.19
C ASP A 81 -11.41 2.92 3.61
N LEU A 82 -10.49 2.81 4.58
CA LEU A 82 -10.75 3.20 5.97
C LEU A 82 -10.78 4.71 6.22
N THR A 83 -10.55 5.51 5.19
CA THR A 83 -10.70 6.96 5.20
C THR A 83 -11.39 7.42 3.91
N TYR A 84 -11.83 8.68 3.89
CA TYR A 84 -12.37 9.26 2.66
C TYR A 84 -11.29 9.29 1.57
N LEU A 85 -11.62 8.71 0.44
CA LEU A 85 -10.79 8.74 -0.77
C LEU A 85 -11.43 9.69 -1.81
N PRO A 86 -10.66 10.63 -2.39
CA PRO A 86 -11.18 11.51 -3.42
C PRO A 86 -11.69 10.71 -4.63
N PRO A 87 -12.91 10.99 -5.17
CA PRO A 87 -13.45 10.25 -6.30
C PRO A 87 -12.53 10.23 -7.53
N GLU A 88 -11.75 11.28 -7.73
CA GLU A 88 -10.78 11.40 -8.83
C GLU A 88 -9.68 10.35 -8.77
N LEU A 89 -9.38 9.83 -7.58
CA LEU A 89 -8.35 8.83 -7.36
C LEU A 89 -8.68 7.52 -8.07
N TYR A 90 -9.96 7.15 -8.11
CA TYR A 90 -10.43 5.92 -8.76
C TYR A 90 -10.24 5.91 -10.28
N SER A 91 -10.07 7.07 -10.88
CA SER A 91 -9.75 7.20 -12.32
C SER A 91 -8.26 7.06 -12.64
N ARG A 92 -7.40 7.00 -11.62
CA ARG A 92 -5.94 6.94 -11.80
C ARG A 92 -5.46 5.51 -12.08
N PRO A 93 -4.69 5.29 -13.16
CA PRO A 93 -4.22 3.95 -13.53
C PRO A 93 -3.26 3.34 -12.53
N TYR A 94 -2.69 4.14 -11.64
CA TYR A 94 -1.77 3.70 -10.59
C TYR A 94 -2.46 3.34 -9.28
N PHE A 95 -3.74 3.66 -9.11
CA PHE A 95 -4.42 3.47 -7.84
C PHE A 95 -5.05 2.08 -7.71
N ILE A 96 -4.97 1.51 -6.52
CA ILE A 96 -5.64 0.27 -6.12
C ILE A 96 -6.23 0.49 -4.73
N GLU A 97 -7.53 0.29 -4.60
CA GLU A 97 -8.21 0.24 -3.30
C GLU A 97 -8.09 -1.15 -2.69
N ALA A 98 -7.75 -1.21 -1.42
CA ALA A 98 -7.86 -2.39 -0.60
C ALA A 98 -9.16 -2.28 0.22
N ASP A 99 -10.21 -2.95 -0.23
CA ASP A 99 -11.52 -2.98 0.43
C ASP A 99 -11.44 -3.70 1.77
N MET A 100 -11.69 -2.96 2.86
CA MET A 100 -11.67 -3.44 4.23
C MET A 100 -13.07 -3.77 4.78
N SER A 101 -14.12 -3.63 3.99
CA SER A 101 -15.52 -3.78 4.41
C SER A 101 -15.79 -5.11 5.09
N LYS A 102 -15.33 -6.21 4.49
CA LYS A 102 -15.50 -7.57 5.07
C LYS A 102 -14.76 -7.72 6.39
N PHE A 103 -13.53 -7.21 6.47
CA PHE A 103 -12.72 -7.27 7.67
C PHE A 103 -13.38 -6.50 8.82
N ILE A 104 -13.83 -5.29 8.55
CA ILE A 104 -14.55 -4.45 9.54
C ILE A 104 -15.86 -5.11 9.96
N ALA A 105 -16.64 -5.65 9.02
CA ALA A 105 -17.88 -6.37 9.34
C ALA A 105 -17.62 -7.58 10.27
N SER A 106 -16.56 -8.35 10.00
CA SER A 106 -16.17 -9.48 10.86
C SER A 106 -15.74 -9.02 12.26
N LEU A 107 -15.02 -7.90 12.39
CA LEU A 107 -14.65 -7.34 13.69
C LEU A 107 -15.88 -6.93 14.49
N ILE A 108 -16.86 -6.27 13.85
CA ILE A 108 -18.11 -5.87 14.47
C ILE A 108 -18.88 -7.10 14.95
N ASP A 109 -18.98 -8.13 14.14
CA ASP A 109 -19.67 -9.39 14.46
C ASP A 109 -19.02 -10.07 15.68
N PHE A 110 -17.70 -10.23 15.69
CA PHE A 110 -16.98 -10.83 16.81
C PHE A 110 -17.16 -10.05 18.11
N MET A 111 -17.12 -8.71 18.04
CA MET A 111 -17.34 -7.85 19.20
C MET A 111 -18.76 -7.96 19.75
N ASN A 112 -19.76 -8.07 18.86
CA ASN A 112 -21.17 -8.21 19.27
C ASN A 112 -21.49 -9.57 19.93
N HIS A 113 -20.71 -10.61 19.60
CA HIS A 113 -20.92 -11.97 20.11
C HIS A 113 -19.90 -12.40 21.18
N ASP A 114 -19.10 -11.43 21.70
CA ASP A 114 -18.04 -11.70 22.69
C ASP A 114 -17.05 -12.81 22.26
N VAL A 115 -16.83 -12.95 20.93
CA VAL A 115 -15.90 -13.93 20.36
C VAL A 115 -14.48 -13.36 20.35
N SER A 116 -13.48 -14.21 20.57
CA SER A 116 -12.08 -13.80 20.51
C SER A 116 -11.69 -13.27 19.15
N LEU A 117 -11.07 -12.09 19.11
CA LEU A 117 -10.54 -11.48 17.89
C LEU A 117 -9.27 -12.18 17.36
N SER A 118 -8.70 -13.12 18.11
CA SER A 118 -7.45 -13.78 17.72
C SER A 118 -7.52 -14.44 16.35
N ASN A 119 -8.65 -15.05 16.00
CA ASN A 119 -8.85 -15.72 14.71
C ASN A 119 -9.01 -14.69 13.56
N ALA A 120 -9.62 -13.52 13.82
CA ALA A 120 -9.74 -12.45 12.84
C ALA A 120 -8.38 -11.80 12.53
N LEU A 121 -7.52 -11.74 13.56
CA LEU A 121 -6.19 -11.12 13.46
C LEU A 121 -5.10 -12.13 13.05
N ALA A 122 -5.41 -13.42 12.94
CA ALA A 122 -4.48 -14.47 12.49
C ALA A 122 -4.25 -14.40 10.96
N THR A 123 -3.76 -13.25 10.48
CA THR A 123 -3.53 -13.01 9.05
C THR A 123 -2.35 -13.83 8.48
N THR A 124 -1.43 -14.28 9.33
CA THR A 124 -0.22 -15.00 8.91
C THR A 124 -0.53 -16.29 8.17
N GLU A 125 -1.45 -17.10 8.69
CA GLU A 125 -1.86 -18.36 8.04
C GLU A 125 -2.54 -18.10 6.69
N LYS A 126 -3.38 -17.08 6.62
CA LYS A 126 -4.06 -16.65 5.40
C LYS A 126 -3.05 -16.19 4.34
N ILE A 127 -2.04 -15.41 4.74
CA ILE A 127 -0.95 -14.98 3.85
C ILE A 127 -0.14 -16.18 3.34
N HIS A 128 0.21 -17.12 4.21
CA HIS A 128 0.92 -18.33 3.80
C HIS A 128 0.12 -19.15 2.80
N GLY A 129 -1.19 -19.34 3.05
CA GLY A 129 -2.07 -20.03 2.11
C GLY A 129 -2.13 -19.37 0.73
N ILE A 130 -2.21 -18.03 0.68
CA ILE A 130 -2.18 -17.26 -0.57
C ILE A 130 -0.84 -17.43 -1.30
N LEU A 131 0.27 -17.37 -0.57
CA LEU A 131 1.61 -17.56 -1.13
C LEU A 131 1.82 -18.98 -1.68
N GLU A 132 1.36 -20.00 -0.96
CA GLU A 132 1.41 -21.40 -1.42
C GLU A 132 0.58 -21.60 -2.68
N ALA A 133 -0.64 -21.07 -2.72
CA ALA A 133 -1.50 -21.13 -3.90
C ALA A 133 -0.85 -20.44 -5.11
N TYR A 134 -0.24 -19.27 -4.90
CA TYR A 134 0.49 -18.56 -5.93
C TYR A 134 1.68 -19.35 -6.45
N ASN A 135 2.49 -19.92 -5.56
CA ASN A 135 3.67 -20.71 -5.91
C ASN A 135 3.29 -22.00 -6.66
N ASN A 136 2.17 -22.62 -6.28
CA ASN A 136 1.64 -23.83 -6.91
C ASN A 136 0.83 -23.53 -8.17
N ARG A 137 0.72 -22.26 -8.60
CA ARG A 137 -0.12 -21.80 -9.72
C ARG A 137 -1.59 -22.24 -9.61
N THR A 138 -2.06 -22.43 -8.39
CA THR A 138 -3.46 -22.74 -8.10
C THR A 138 -4.28 -21.45 -8.11
N ASN A 139 -5.56 -21.54 -8.49
CA ASN A 139 -6.40 -20.35 -8.64
C ASN A 139 -6.56 -19.59 -7.30
N ILE A 140 -6.03 -18.37 -7.22
CA ILE A 140 -6.01 -17.54 -6.02
C ILE A 140 -7.39 -16.96 -5.69
N GLU A 141 -8.31 -16.90 -6.66
CA GLU A 141 -9.66 -16.34 -6.46
C GLU A 141 -10.45 -17.03 -5.33
N PHE A 142 -10.10 -18.26 -4.99
CA PHE A 142 -10.77 -19.02 -3.94
C PHE A 142 -10.36 -18.59 -2.52
N LEU A 143 -9.17 -18.02 -2.34
CA LEU A 143 -8.61 -17.65 -1.03
C LEU A 143 -8.96 -16.21 -0.61
N THR A 144 -9.50 -15.41 -1.51
CA THR A 144 -9.90 -14.02 -1.26
C THR A 144 -11.42 -13.86 -1.05
N ARG A 145 -12.19 -14.96 -1.09
CA ARG A 145 -13.67 -14.95 -1.06
C ARG A 145 -14.31 -15.22 0.30
N ASP A 146 -13.53 -15.45 1.36
CA ASP A 146 -14.08 -15.68 2.72
C ASP A 146 -13.92 -14.46 3.62
#